data_10e849b3dcb931235bb1c4143fa23fe1
#
_entry.id   10e849b3dcb931235bb1c4143fa23fe1
#
_cell.length_a   1.000
_cell.length_b   1.000
_cell.length_c   1.000
_cell.angle_alpha   90.00
_cell.angle_beta   90.00
_cell.angle_gamma   90.00
#
_symmetry.space_group_name_H-M   'P 1'
#
loop_
_entity.id
_entity.type
_entity.pdbx_description
1 polymer ?
#
loop_
_entity_poly.entity_id
_entity_poly.type
_entity_poly.pdbx_seq_one_letter_code
_entity_poly.pdbx_strand_id
1 'polypeptide(L)'
;SALQLAQNEGMKVVLISNTLQGYAPDVYVPMTTAEQIGELQAKELVNKLELDKASSDAPKQIEVLLPYDAADGHDAKTDTSFAQNMFKGIWKVLEPYFKDGKAASPSETLTASTTKDDWRSVAFDSSKAEQIKSVLAERLDADKDDSHPVHLDGVISCNDYVAKNIADELDKLGYTGSSAVLYHLTRITGL
;
A
#
# COMPACT_ATOMS: atom_id res chain seq x y z
N SER A 1 -27.22 2.71 -16.07
CA SER A 1 -26.21 1.66 -16.34
C SER A 1 -26.89 0.38 -16.83
N ALA A 2 -26.16 -0.50 -17.50
CA ALA A 2 -26.67 -1.80 -17.95
C ALA A 2 -27.23 -2.65 -16.78
N LEU A 3 -26.59 -2.57 -15.61
CA LEU A 3 -27.07 -3.26 -14.42
C LEU A 3 -28.40 -2.72 -13.90
N GLN A 4 -28.63 -1.41 -14.00
CA GLN A 4 -29.93 -0.82 -13.63
C GLN A 4 -31.03 -1.25 -14.59
N LEU A 5 -30.74 -1.38 -15.88
CA LEU A 5 -31.70 -1.91 -16.85
C LEU A 5 -32.04 -3.36 -16.54
N ALA A 6 -31.04 -4.20 -16.24
CA ALA A 6 -31.26 -5.58 -15.84
C ALA A 6 -32.18 -5.71 -14.60
N GLN A 7 -31.96 -4.89 -13.57
CA GLN A 7 -32.85 -4.86 -12.39
C GLN A 7 -34.27 -4.41 -12.75
N ASN A 8 -34.42 -3.42 -13.64
CA ASN A 8 -35.73 -2.95 -14.09
C ASN A 8 -36.53 -4.05 -14.85
N GLU A 9 -35.78 -4.95 -15.52
CA GLU A 9 -36.37 -6.14 -16.18
C GLU A 9 -36.57 -7.33 -15.19
N GLY A 10 -36.44 -7.10 -13.89
CA GLY A 10 -36.68 -8.09 -12.85
C GLY A 10 -35.52 -9.01 -12.55
N MET A 11 -34.33 -8.81 -13.14
CA MET A 11 -33.14 -9.57 -12.81
C MET A 11 -32.60 -9.18 -11.44
N LYS A 12 -32.12 -10.16 -10.69
CA LYS A 12 -31.42 -9.91 -9.42
C LYS A 12 -29.94 -9.72 -9.67
N VAL A 13 -29.39 -8.61 -9.19
CA VAL A 13 -27.97 -8.28 -9.33
C VAL A 13 -27.26 -8.47 -8.02
N VAL A 14 -26.24 -9.33 -8.03
CA VAL A 14 -25.35 -9.59 -6.89
C VAL A 14 -23.96 -9.05 -7.24
N LEU A 15 -23.44 -8.13 -6.45
CA LEU A 15 -22.05 -7.70 -6.54
C LEU A 15 -21.21 -8.44 -5.49
N ILE A 16 -20.06 -8.94 -5.92
CA ILE A 16 -19.12 -9.67 -5.07
C ILE A 16 -17.81 -8.88 -5.07
N SER A 17 -17.22 -8.70 -3.89
CA SER A 17 -15.94 -8.02 -3.67
C SER A 17 -16.02 -6.49 -3.82
N ASN A 18 -16.26 -5.97 -5.00
CA ASN A 18 -16.20 -4.52 -5.26
C ASN A 18 -17.59 -3.90 -5.39
N THR A 19 -17.73 -2.68 -4.88
CA THR A 19 -18.90 -1.84 -5.13
C THR A 19 -18.74 -1.06 -6.44
N LEU A 20 -19.86 -0.61 -7.01
CA LEU A 20 -19.86 0.31 -8.13
C LEU A 20 -20.40 1.66 -7.66
N GLN A 21 -19.65 2.71 -7.95
CA GLN A 21 -20.04 4.07 -7.56
C GLN A 21 -21.38 4.44 -8.21
N GLY A 22 -22.33 4.91 -7.39
CA GLY A 22 -23.64 5.34 -7.85
C GLY A 22 -24.59 4.21 -8.26
N TYR A 23 -24.29 2.96 -7.89
CA TYR A 23 -25.13 1.80 -8.14
C TYR A 23 -25.44 1.01 -6.88
N ALA A 24 -26.71 0.66 -6.66
CA ALA A 24 -27.16 -0.18 -5.55
C ALA A 24 -27.60 -1.56 -6.08
N PRO A 25 -26.85 -2.64 -5.82
CA PRO A 25 -27.25 -4.00 -6.16
C PRO A 25 -28.37 -4.50 -5.25
N ASP A 26 -29.05 -5.59 -5.66
CA ASP A 26 -29.99 -6.29 -4.76
C ASP A 26 -29.26 -6.93 -3.59
N VAL A 27 -28.05 -7.44 -3.82
CA VAL A 27 -27.18 -8.03 -2.79
C VAL A 27 -25.74 -7.59 -3.03
N TYR A 28 -25.05 -7.22 -1.97
CA TYR A 28 -23.61 -7.00 -1.97
C TYR A 28 -22.93 -7.96 -1.00
N VAL A 29 -21.94 -8.69 -1.48
CA VAL A 29 -21.14 -9.63 -0.68
C VAL A 29 -19.72 -9.09 -0.59
N PRO A 30 -19.36 -8.38 0.49
CA PRO A 30 -17.98 -7.97 0.71
C PRO A 30 -17.13 -9.19 1.02
N MET A 31 -16.02 -9.37 0.31
CA MET A 31 -15.04 -10.41 0.67
C MET A 31 -14.06 -9.89 1.71
N THR A 32 -13.44 -8.73 1.42
CA THR A 32 -12.51 -8.07 2.33
C THR A 32 -12.48 -6.58 1.99
N THR A 33 -12.43 -5.71 2.99
CA THR A 33 -12.31 -4.28 2.74
C THR A 33 -10.85 -3.88 2.55
N ALA A 34 -10.60 -2.78 1.83
CA ALA A 34 -9.25 -2.23 1.67
C ALA A 34 -8.59 -1.94 3.03
N GLU A 35 -9.37 -1.46 4.01
CA GLU A 35 -8.88 -1.23 5.38
C GLU A 35 -8.43 -2.53 6.05
N GLN A 36 -9.21 -3.60 5.96
CA GLN A 36 -8.83 -4.91 6.48
C GLN A 36 -7.57 -5.47 5.80
N ILE A 37 -7.44 -5.28 4.49
CA ILE A 37 -6.24 -5.67 3.74
C ILE A 37 -5.02 -4.93 4.29
N GLY A 38 -5.09 -3.62 4.41
CA GLY A 38 -4.01 -2.80 4.96
C GLY A 38 -3.63 -3.20 6.39
N GLU A 39 -4.63 -3.45 7.24
CA GLU A 39 -4.41 -3.92 8.61
C GLU A 39 -3.69 -5.28 8.66
N LEU A 40 -4.09 -6.23 7.81
CA LEU A 40 -3.47 -7.55 7.75
C LEU A 40 -2.02 -7.48 7.24
N GLN A 41 -1.75 -6.71 6.19
CA GLN A 41 -0.39 -6.53 5.67
C GLN A 41 0.54 -5.88 6.70
N ALA A 42 0.05 -4.84 7.38
CA ALA A 42 0.83 -4.18 8.42
C ALA A 42 1.11 -5.09 9.63
N LYS A 43 0.14 -5.88 10.06
CA LYS A 43 0.33 -6.88 11.14
C LYS A 43 1.38 -7.93 10.76
N GLU A 44 1.33 -8.40 9.52
CA GLU A 44 2.33 -9.37 9.05
C GLU A 44 3.74 -8.74 9.01
N LEU A 45 3.86 -7.48 8.55
CA LEU A 45 5.12 -6.75 8.59
C LEU A 45 5.64 -6.61 10.03
N VAL A 46 4.79 -6.17 10.96
CA VAL A 46 5.14 -6.04 12.39
C VAL A 46 5.71 -7.35 12.93
N ASN A 47 5.03 -8.48 12.66
CA ASN A 47 5.46 -9.79 13.10
C ASN A 47 6.81 -10.20 12.50
N LYS A 48 7.00 -9.99 11.19
CA LYS A 48 8.22 -10.40 10.49
C LYS A 48 9.43 -9.56 10.83
N LEU A 49 9.25 -8.28 11.03
CA LEU A 49 10.32 -7.37 11.45
C LEU A 49 10.52 -7.36 12.96
N GLU A 50 9.70 -8.10 13.70
CA GLU A 50 9.71 -8.13 15.16
C GLU A 50 9.65 -6.71 15.77
N LEU A 51 8.79 -5.83 15.25
CA LEU A 51 8.71 -4.43 15.67
C LEU A 51 8.46 -4.26 17.16
N ASP A 52 7.79 -5.20 17.82
CA ASP A 52 7.60 -5.17 19.27
C ASP A 52 8.93 -5.19 20.03
N LYS A 53 9.95 -5.83 19.46
CA LYS A 53 11.30 -5.94 20.03
C LYS A 53 12.24 -4.83 19.55
N ALA A 54 11.85 -4.03 18.56
CA ALA A 54 12.66 -2.91 18.08
C ALA A 54 12.80 -1.82 19.14
N SER A 55 13.89 -1.06 19.06
CA SER A 55 14.16 0.07 19.95
C SER A 55 14.23 1.37 19.16
N SER A 56 14.05 2.49 19.86
CA SER A 56 14.21 3.82 19.27
C SER A 56 15.66 4.16 18.89
N ASP A 57 16.64 3.44 19.43
CA ASP A 57 18.05 3.62 19.06
C ASP A 57 18.41 2.93 17.74
N ALA A 58 17.58 1.97 17.30
CA ALA A 58 17.73 1.24 16.05
C ALA A 58 16.35 0.96 15.44
N PRO A 59 15.66 1.99 14.92
CA PRO A 59 14.34 1.84 14.35
C PRO A 59 14.38 0.99 13.08
N LYS A 60 13.32 0.21 12.85
CA LYS A 60 13.12 -0.49 11.59
C LYS A 60 12.73 0.48 10.48
N GLN A 61 13.41 0.39 9.35
CA GLN A 61 13.18 1.26 8.20
C GLN A 61 12.12 0.66 7.30
N ILE A 62 10.99 1.36 7.16
CA ILE A 62 9.80 0.86 6.48
C ILE A 62 9.32 1.88 5.45
N GLU A 63 9.08 1.43 4.21
CA GLU A 63 8.38 2.20 3.20
C GLU A 63 6.98 1.64 2.93
N VAL A 64 6.05 2.54 2.65
CA VAL A 64 4.69 2.19 2.22
C VAL A 64 4.45 2.83 0.84
N LEU A 65 4.14 1.99 -0.15
CA LEU A 65 3.86 2.42 -1.51
C LEU A 65 2.43 2.04 -1.90
N LEU A 66 1.53 3.01 -1.82
CA LEU A 66 0.12 2.83 -2.18
C LEU A 66 -0.16 3.41 -3.56
N PRO A 67 -0.39 2.56 -4.56
CA PRO A 67 -0.73 3.02 -5.89
C PRO A 67 -2.19 3.50 -5.97
N TYR A 68 -2.41 4.46 -6.84
CA TYR A 68 -3.71 4.75 -7.43
C TYR A 68 -3.51 4.92 -8.94
N ASP A 69 -4.52 4.60 -9.71
CA ASP A 69 -4.48 4.87 -11.15
C ASP A 69 -5.03 6.27 -11.38
N ALA A 70 -4.19 7.16 -11.91
CA ALA A 70 -4.67 8.43 -12.44
C ALA A 70 -5.53 8.13 -13.67
N ALA A 71 -6.77 8.60 -13.68
CA ALA A 71 -7.64 8.40 -14.82
C ALA A 71 -7.00 9.03 -16.08
N ASP A 72 -6.82 8.22 -17.11
CA ASP A 72 -6.25 8.65 -18.39
C ASP A 72 -7.04 9.83 -18.99
N GLY A 73 -6.59 11.07 -18.73
CA GLY A 73 -6.93 12.26 -19.48
C GLY A 73 -8.39 12.62 -19.70
N HIS A 74 -9.32 11.84 -19.19
CA HIS A 74 -10.75 12.10 -19.21
C HIS A 74 -11.21 12.53 -17.82
N ASP A 75 -12.17 13.46 -17.72
CA ASP A 75 -12.74 14.06 -16.51
C ASP A 75 -13.30 13.06 -15.45
N ALA A 76 -12.95 11.81 -15.54
CA ALA A 76 -13.22 10.80 -14.54
C ALA A 76 -12.42 11.13 -13.27
N LYS A 77 -13.10 11.42 -12.19
CA LYS A 77 -12.48 11.58 -10.88
C LYS A 77 -11.70 10.31 -10.56
N THR A 78 -10.39 10.42 -10.41
CA THR A 78 -9.54 9.33 -9.93
C THR A 78 -10.12 8.76 -8.65
N ASP A 79 -10.45 7.46 -8.65
CA ASP A 79 -10.93 6.79 -7.44
C ASP A 79 -9.74 6.48 -6.53
N THR A 80 -9.58 7.28 -5.51
CA THR A 80 -8.54 7.11 -4.49
C THR A 80 -9.05 6.41 -3.23
N SER A 81 -10.30 5.96 -3.22
CA SER A 81 -10.94 5.39 -2.03
C SER A 81 -10.24 4.13 -1.53
N PHE A 82 -9.72 3.30 -2.46
CA PHE A 82 -8.94 2.12 -2.11
C PHE A 82 -7.66 2.49 -1.35
N ALA A 83 -6.85 3.41 -1.89
CA ALA A 83 -5.62 3.85 -1.25
C ALA A 83 -5.87 4.50 0.11
N GLN A 84 -6.90 5.35 0.22
CA GLN A 84 -7.29 5.99 1.48
C GLN A 84 -7.66 4.96 2.55
N ASN A 85 -8.53 4.02 2.22
CA ASN A 85 -9.00 3.03 3.19
C ASN A 85 -7.90 2.01 3.54
N MET A 86 -7.09 1.61 2.57
CA MET A 86 -5.96 0.74 2.83
C MET A 86 -4.95 1.41 3.78
N PHE A 87 -4.66 2.70 3.55
CA PHE A 87 -3.78 3.45 4.45
C PHE A 87 -4.32 3.54 5.88
N LYS A 88 -5.61 3.75 6.06
CA LYS A 88 -6.24 3.73 7.39
C LYS A 88 -5.95 2.42 8.13
N GLY A 89 -6.09 1.29 7.43
CA GLY A 89 -5.78 -0.02 7.99
C GLY A 89 -4.30 -0.19 8.34
N ILE A 90 -3.41 0.21 7.43
CA ILE A 90 -1.96 0.18 7.65
C ILE A 90 -1.59 1.05 8.85
N TRP A 91 -2.05 2.29 8.87
CA TRP A 91 -1.68 3.26 9.90
C TRP A 91 -2.22 2.90 11.27
N LYS A 92 -3.41 2.34 11.36
CA LYS A 92 -3.97 1.78 12.62
C LYS A 92 -3.00 0.82 13.31
N VAL A 93 -2.19 0.09 12.55
CA VAL A 93 -1.22 -0.88 13.08
C VAL A 93 0.15 -0.25 13.29
N LEU A 94 0.64 0.58 12.35
CA LEU A 94 2.00 1.11 12.38
C LEU A 94 2.16 2.36 13.24
N GLU A 95 1.11 3.15 13.43
CA GLU A 95 1.15 4.42 14.18
C GLU A 95 1.89 4.33 15.52
N PRO A 96 1.59 3.36 16.42
CA PRO A 96 2.28 3.28 17.70
C PRO A 96 3.78 3.07 17.56
N TYR A 97 4.23 2.29 16.57
CA TYR A 97 5.67 2.04 16.36
C TYR A 97 6.42 3.27 15.85
N PHE A 98 5.79 4.08 15.01
CA PHE A 98 6.34 5.37 14.57
C PHE A 98 6.37 6.37 15.72
N LYS A 99 5.32 6.45 16.54
CA LYS A 99 5.28 7.32 17.72
C LYS A 99 6.31 6.95 18.78
N ASP A 100 6.54 5.66 18.98
CA ASP A 100 7.53 5.15 19.93
C ASP A 100 8.96 5.17 19.37
N GLY A 101 9.16 5.61 18.12
CA GLY A 101 10.46 5.64 17.44
C GLY A 101 11.00 4.25 17.08
N LYS A 102 10.19 3.18 17.15
CA LYS A 102 10.59 1.81 16.78
C LYS A 102 10.59 1.56 15.29
N ALA A 103 9.87 2.39 14.55
CA ALA A 103 9.83 2.41 13.09
C ALA A 103 10.10 3.81 12.56
N ALA A 104 10.75 3.89 11.41
CA ALA A 104 10.99 5.12 10.67
C ALA A 104 10.81 4.86 9.17
N SER A 105 10.61 5.91 8.39
CA SER A 105 10.58 5.85 6.94
C SER A 105 11.84 6.52 6.39
N PRO A 106 12.66 5.83 5.57
CA PRO A 106 13.87 6.42 4.99
C PRO A 106 13.58 7.70 4.19
N SER A 107 12.42 7.75 3.52
CA SER A 107 11.98 8.91 2.74
C SER A 107 11.26 9.99 3.56
N GLU A 108 11.10 9.79 4.86
CA GLU A 108 10.31 10.66 5.75
C GLU A 108 8.84 10.84 5.30
N THR A 109 8.34 10.00 4.42
CA THR A 109 6.92 10.02 4.01
C THR A 109 5.97 9.64 5.14
N LEU A 110 6.48 8.92 6.14
CA LEU A 110 5.79 8.60 7.39
C LEU A 110 6.64 9.04 8.57
N THR A 111 6.01 9.72 9.53
CA THR A 111 6.66 10.25 10.73
C THR A 111 5.77 10.01 11.96
N ALA A 112 6.28 10.32 13.14
CA ALA A 112 5.49 10.27 14.38
C ALA A 112 4.28 11.22 14.40
N SER A 113 4.28 12.24 13.54
CA SER A 113 3.16 13.18 13.39
C SER A 113 2.15 12.79 12.31
N THR A 114 2.42 11.77 11.53
CA THR A 114 1.50 11.26 10.50
C THR A 114 0.19 10.80 11.14
N THR A 115 -0.91 11.06 10.44
CA THR A 115 -2.26 10.66 10.84
C THR A 115 -2.87 9.70 9.81
N LYS A 116 -3.95 9.02 10.17
CA LYS A 116 -4.68 8.11 9.26
C LYS A 116 -5.22 8.79 7.99
N ASP A 117 -5.25 10.11 7.94
CA ASP A 117 -5.77 10.88 6.81
C ASP A 117 -4.65 11.34 5.84
N ASP A 118 -3.37 11.10 6.20
CA ASP A 118 -2.20 11.52 5.42
C ASP A 118 -1.78 10.49 4.34
N TRP A 119 -2.74 9.73 3.82
CA TRP A 119 -2.50 8.70 2.80
C TRP A 119 -1.75 9.21 1.55
N ARG A 120 -1.87 10.51 1.24
CA ARG A 120 -1.20 11.10 0.07
C ARG A 120 0.31 11.11 0.18
N SER A 121 0.86 11.10 1.39
CA SER A 121 2.32 11.05 1.59
C SER A 121 2.95 9.77 1.03
N VAL A 122 2.19 8.68 1.00
CA VAL A 122 2.64 7.35 0.55
C VAL A 122 2.01 6.92 -0.78
N ALA A 123 1.05 7.69 -1.30
CA ALA A 123 0.35 7.36 -2.54
C ALA A 123 1.09 7.89 -3.78
N PHE A 124 0.99 7.17 -4.88
CA PHE A 124 1.58 7.56 -6.16
C PHE A 124 0.77 7.01 -7.33
N ASP A 125 0.90 7.63 -8.49
CA ASP A 125 0.29 7.14 -9.73
C ASP A 125 1.05 5.90 -10.24
N SER A 126 0.36 4.77 -10.30
CA SER A 126 0.92 3.48 -10.70
C SER A 126 0.57 3.06 -12.13
N SER A 127 0.04 3.96 -12.93
CA SER A 127 -0.39 3.67 -14.31
C SER A 127 0.72 3.11 -15.20
N LYS A 128 1.99 3.36 -14.85
CA LYS A 128 3.17 2.88 -15.60
C LYS A 128 4.21 2.27 -14.68
N ALA A 129 4.84 1.17 -15.13
CA ALA A 129 5.89 0.47 -14.38
C ALA A 129 7.08 1.38 -14.05
N GLU A 130 7.43 2.29 -14.97
CA GLU A 130 8.52 3.23 -14.78
C GLU A 130 8.26 4.20 -13.62
N GLN A 131 7.00 4.60 -13.41
CA GLN A 131 6.63 5.46 -12.28
C GLN A 131 6.78 4.73 -10.95
N ILE A 132 6.41 3.45 -10.87
CA ILE A 132 6.60 2.64 -9.67
C ILE A 132 8.08 2.58 -9.29
N LYS A 133 8.94 2.30 -10.28
CA LYS A 133 10.39 2.20 -10.08
C LYS A 133 11.01 3.54 -9.71
N SER A 134 10.61 4.62 -10.39
CA SER A 134 11.10 5.96 -10.14
C SER A 134 10.75 6.44 -8.72
N VAL A 135 9.51 6.23 -8.28
CA VAL A 135 9.09 6.61 -6.92
C VAL A 135 9.86 5.84 -5.86
N LEU A 136 10.08 4.54 -6.05
CA LEU A 136 10.89 3.77 -5.12
C LEU A 136 12.34 4.27 -5.08
N ALA A 137 12.96 4.46 -6.24
CA ALA A 137 14.33 4.95 -6.32
C ALA A 137 14.47 6.33 -5.66
N GLU A 138 13.52 7.25 -5.90
CA GLU A 138 13.48 8.58 -5.28
C GLU A 138 13.40 8.47 -3.75
N ARG A 139 12.54 7.59 -3.22
CA ARG A 139 12.39 7.41 -1.77
C ARG A 139 13.61 6.80 -1.09
N LEU A 140 14.35 5.97 -1.80
CA LEU A 140 15.55 5.32 -1.27
C LEU A 140 16.84 6.11 -1.54
N ASP A 141 16.77 7.16 -2.36
CA ASP A 141 17.90 8.03 -2.72
C ASP A 141 17.86 9.37 -1.97
N ALA A 142 17.04 9.44 -0.91
CA ALA A 142 16.81 10.68 -0.16
C ALA A 142 18.10 11.26 0.47
N ASP A 143 19.12 10.43 0.73
CA ASP A 143 20.44 10.85 1.18
C ASP A 143 21.50 10.67 0.08
N LYS A 144 21.51 11.60 -0.87
CA LYS A 144 22.42 11.58 -2.05
C LYS A 144 23.92 11.69 -1.74
N ASP A 145 24.29 11.96 -0.51
CA ASP A 145 25.70 12.13 -0.11
C ASP A 145 26.33 10.84 0.46
N ASP A 146 25.58 9.77 0.64
CA ASP A 146 26.11 8.52 1.15
C ASP A 146 26.28 7.50 0.00
N SER A 147 27.49 6.97 -0.14
CA SER A 147 27.83 5.97 -1.17
C SER A 147 27.22 4.58 -0.87
N HIS A 148 26.37 4.46 0.15
CA HIS A 148 25.73 3.24 0.56
C HIS A 148 24.21 3.31 0.30
N PRO A 149 23.59 2.19 -0.12
CA PRO A 149 22.13 2.15 -0.22
C PRO A 149 21.51 2.48 1.15
N VAL A 150 20.45 3.28 1.14
CA VAL A 150 19.68 3.58 2.35
C VAL A 150 19.18 2.27 2.97
N HIS A 151 19.32 2.13 4.29
CA HIS A 151 18.86 0.92 4.96
C HIS A 151 17.34 0.77 4.85
N LEU A 152 16.88 -0.41 4.46
CA LEU A 152 15.46 -0.72 4.32
C LEU A 152 15.18 -2.13 4.89
N ASP A 153 14.30 -2.22 5.87
CA ASP A 153 13.89 -3.49 6.49
C ASP A 153 12.62 -4.06 5.84
N GLY A 154 11.71 -3.20 5.39
CA GLY A 154 10.46 -3.68 4.82
C GLY A 154 9.71 -2.68 3.95
N VAL A 155 8.90 -3.20 3.03
CA VAL A 155 8.03 -2.42 2.15
C VAL A 155 6.62 -3.01 2.18
N ILE A 156 5.60 -2.16 2.31
CA ILE A 156 4.21 -2.52 2.06
C ILE A 156 3.80 -2.01 0.69
N SER A 157 3.31 -2.92 -0.15
CA SER A 157 2.65 -2.60 -1.42
C SER A 157 1.28 -3.28 -1.49
N CYS A 158 0.37 -2.74 -2.29
CA CYS A 158 -1.02 -3.20 -2.25
C CYS A 158 -1.35 -4.39 -3.15
N ASN A 159 -0.58 -4.65 -4.21
CA ASN A 159 -0.88 -5.69 -5.20
C ASN A 159 0.39 -6.24 -5.85
N ASP A 160 0.23 -7.35 -6.58
CA ASP A 160 1.32 -8.09 -7.20
C ASP A 160 2.07 -7.32 -8.28
N TYR A 161 1.34 -6.52 -9.07
CA TYR A 161 1.95 -5.73 -10.12
C TYR A 161 2.93 -4.70 -9.55
N VAL A 162 2.51 -3.97 -8.52
CA VAL A 162 3.36 -3.02 -7.82
C VAL A 162 4.51 -3.74 -7.12
N ALA A 163 4.21 -4.82 -6.40
CA ALA A 163 5.20 -5.62 -5.67
C ALA A 163 6.30 -6.16 -6.58
N LYS A 164 5.94 -6.66 -7.77
CA LYS A 164 6.93 -7.14 -8.74
C LYS A 164 7.85 -6.02 -9.23
N ASN A 165 7.29 -4.86 -9.58
CA ASN A 165 8.10 -3.74 -10.03
C ASN A 165 8.99 -3.18 -8.91
N ILE A 166 8.53 -3.19 -7.66
CA ILE A 166 9.33 -2.85 -6.49
C ILE A 166 10.48 -3.84 -6.32
N ALA A 167 10.21 -5.15 -6.38
CA ALA A 167 11.23 -6.18 -6.26
C ALA A 167 12.31 -6.06 -7.34
N ASP A 168 11.89 -5.87 -8.59
CA ASP A 168 12.80 -5.66 -9.73
C ASP A 168 13.70 -4.44 -9.53
N GLU A 169 13.19 -3.36 -8.93
CA GLU A 169 13.97 -2.15 -8.69
C GLU A 169 14.88 -2.28 -7.48
N LEU A 170 14.41 -2.91 -6.40
CA LEU A 170 15.25 -3.21 -5.23
C LEU A 170 16.47 -4.06 -5.62
N ASP A 171 16.28 -5.06 -6.50
CA ASP A 171 17.38 -5.88 -7.00
C ASP A 171 18.42 -5.04 -7.76
N LYS A 172 17.98 -4.13 -8.63
CA LYS A 172 18.86 -3.21 -9.35
C LYS A 172 19.60 -2.24 -8.43
N LEU A 173 18.96 -1.79 -7.37
CA LEU A 173 19.54 -0.90 -6.37
C LEU A 173 20.47 -1.61 -5.38
N GLY A 174 20.65 -2.93 -5.55
CA GLY A 174 21.58 -3.72 -4.73
C GLY A 174 20.98 -4.28 -3.45
N TYR A 175 19.65 -4.20 -3.24
CA TYR A 175 18.96 -4.86 -2.12
C TYR A 175 18.77 -6.34 -2.44
N THR A 176 19.86 -7.12 -2.38
CA THR A 176 19.84 -8.55 -2.68
C THR A 176 19.62 -9.39 -1.41
N GLY A 177 18.84 -10.46 -1.53
CA GLY A 177 18.66 -11.44 -0.47
C GLY A 177 17.66 -10.99 0.61
N SER A 178 18.02 -11.10 1.88
CA SER A 178 17.14 -10.87 3.04
C SER A 178 17.08 -9.42 3.52
N SER A 179 17.60 -8.47 2.75
CA SER A 179 17.78 -7.08 3.22
C SER A 179 16.49 -6.28 3.31
N ALA A 180 15.43 -6.66 2.60
CA ALA A 180 14.11 -6.06 2.73
C ALA A 180 13.01 -7.09 2.56
N VAL A 181 11.97 -6.98 3.36
CA VAL A 181 10.80 -7.88 3.28
C VAL A 181 9.67 -7.17 2.55
N LEU A 182 9.34 -7.68 1.36
CA LEU A 182 8.25 -7.15 0.54
C LEU A 182 6.94 -7.88 0.85
N TYR A 183 5.92 -7.14 1.25
CA TYR A 183 4.59 -7.68 1.55
C TYR A 183 3.57 -7.27 0.51
N HIS A 184 2.94 -8.27 -0.09
CA HIS A 184 1.81 -8.11 -1.00
C HIS A 184 0.75 -9.21 -0.77
N LEU A 185 -0.42 -9.03 -1.33
CA LEU A 185 -1.64 -9.81 -1.07
C LEU A 185 -1.60 -11.28 -1.50
N THR A 186 -0.70 -11.70 -2.39
CA THR A 186 -0.75 -13.02 -3.03
C THR A 186 -0.54 -14.21 -2.08
N ARG A 187 -0.12 -14.00 -0.85
CA ARG A 187 0.03 -15.11 0.11
C ARG A 187 -1.19 -15.36 1.00
N ILE A 188 -2.23 -14.52 0.89
CA ILE A 188 -3.47 -14.70 1.66
C ILE A 188 -4.50 -15.53 0.88
N THR A 189 -4.35 -15.70 -0.40
CA THR A 189 -5.19 -16.57 -1.23
C THR A 189 -4.55 -17.94 -1.41
N GLY A 190 -4.23 -18.60 -0.30
CA GLY A 190 -4.07 -20.05 -0.28
C GLY A 190 -5.44 -20.69 -0.38
N LEU A 191 -6.00 -20.75 -1.57
CA LEU A 191 -7.04 -21.64 -2.03
C LEU A 191 -6.53 -22.31 -3.28
#